data_c98c7dfd7d1d72233d5fea5fcd02e857
#
_entry.id   c98c7dfd7d1d72233d5fea5fcd02e857
#
_cell.length_a   1.000
_cell.length_b   1.000
_cell.length_c   1.000
_cell.angle_alpha   90.00
_cell.angle_beta   90.00
_cell.angle_gamma   90.00
#
_symmetry.space_group_name_H-M   'P 1'
#
loop_
_entity.id
_entity.type
_entity.pdbx_description
1 polymer ?
#
loop_
_entity_poly.entity_id
_entity_poly.type
_entity_poly.pdbx_seq_one_letter_code
_entity_poly.pdbx_strand_id
1 'polypeptide(L)'
;SDDPATCVNCHIMGPYYATWNHSSHSRNATCNDCHVPHENAVKKWFFKGMDGMRHASVFMMRGEPQVIQAIDESAEVIMNNCIRCHTQLNTEFVNTGRIDHEMAMAGEGKACWDCHREVPHGGTNSLSSTPNALVPYPKSVSPDWLKDMLSK
;
A
#
# COMPACT_ATOMS: atom_id res chain seq x y z
N SER A 1 -6.97 7.49 -8.48
CA SER A 1 -7.73 7.79 -7.27
C SER A 1 -6.86 7.54 -6.04
N ASP A 2 -7.10 8.28 -4.96
CA ASP A 2 -6.47 8.05 -3.64
C ASP A 2 -7.44 7.32 -2.69
N ASP A 3 -8.64 7.00 -3.17
CA ASP A 3 -9.66 6.24 -2.41
C ASP A 3 -9.19 4.79 -2.23
N PRO A 4 -9.06 4.29 -0.99
CA PRO A 4 -8.69 2.90 -0.71
C PRO A 4 -9.57 1.87 -1.41
N ALA A 5 -10.84 2.17 -1.65
CA ALA A 5 -11.75 1.31 -2.40
C ALA A 5 -11.30 1.05 -3.84
N THR A 6 -10.44 1.91 -4.41
CA THR A 6 -9.86 1.69 -5.74
C THR A 6 -8.89 0.50 -5.74
N CYS A 7 -8.15 0.28 -4.65
CA CYS A 7 -7.20 -0.82 -4.54
C CYS A 7 -7.89 -2.19 -4.54
N VAL A 8 -9.07 -2.30 -3.93
CA VAL A 8 -9.84 -3.56 -3.85
C VAL A 8 -10.65 -3.88 -5.11
N ASN A 9 -10.54 -3.08 -6.17
CA ASN A 9 -11.02 -3.52 -7.49
C ASN A 9 -10.31 -4.81 -7.95
N CYS A 10 -9.09 -5.04 -7.47
CA CYS A 10 -8.41 -6.33 -7.59
C CYS A 10 -8.73 -7.16 -6.34
N HIS A 11 -9.45 -8.28 -6.49
CA HIS A 11 -9.89 -9.11 -5.36
C HIS A 11 -8.74 -9.59 -4.46
N ILE A 12 -7.56 -9.76 -5.03
CA ILE A 12 -6.34 -10.17 -4.30
C ILE A 12 -5.91 -9.13 -3.24
N MET A 13 -6.38 -7.88 -3.35
CA MET A 13 -6.11 -6.83 -2.38
C MET A 13 -7.11 -6.83 -1.20
N GLY A 14 -8.12 -7.71 -1.22
CA GLY A 14 -9.12 -7.80 -0.17
C GLY A 14 -8.53 -7.96 1.25
N PRO A 15 -7.59 -8.89 1.49
CA PRO A 15 -6.94 -9.06 2.79
C PRO A 15 -6.23 -7.81 3.29
N TYR A 16 -5.53 -7.12 2.40
CA TYR A 16 -4.77 -5.91 2.73
C TYR A 16 -5.70 -4.74 3.08
N TYR A 17 -6.80 -4.61 2.36
CA TYR A 17 -7.83 -3.63 2.69
C TYR A 17 -8.46 -3.94 4.06
N ALA A 18 -8.84 -5.20 4.31
CA ALA A 18 -9.49 -5.59 5.55
C ALA A 18 -8.58 -5.33 6.76
N THR A 19 -7.32 -5.73 6.70
CA THR A 19 -6.37 -5.52 7.79
C THR A 19 -6.05 -4.04 7.99
N TRP A 20 -5.87 -3.26 6.92
CA TRP A 20 -5.75 -1.81 7.01
C TRP A 20 -6.98 -1.18 7.66
N ASN A 21 -8.18 -1.55 7.24
CA ASN A 21 -9.44 -1.00 7.77
C ASN A 21 -9.63 -1.27 9.28
N HIS A 22 -9.08 -2.37 9.78
CA HIS A 22 -9.05 -2.69 11.20
C HIS A 22 -7.90 -2.07 11.98
N SER A 23 -6.93 -1.48 11.28
CA SER A 23 -5.78 -0.84 11.90
C SER A 23 -6.10 0.56 12.42
N SER A 24 -5.25 1.08 13.33
CA SER A 24 -5.33 2.47 13.80
C SER A 24 -5.10 3.49 12.67
N HIS A 25 -4.39 3.09 11.61
CA HIS A 25 -4.06 3.95 10.48
C HIS A 25 -5.26 4.27 9.58
N SER A 26 -6.29 3.43 9.55
CA SER A 26 -7.47 3.64 8.68
C SER A 26 -8.21 4.96 8.95
N ARG A 27 -8.05 5.53 10.15
CA ARG A 27 -8.69 6.80 10.52
C ARG A 27 -7.96 8.04 9.99
N ASN A 28 -6.65 7.92 9.72
CA ASN A 28 -5.80 9.07 9.45
C ASN A 28 -4.96 8.92 8.17
N ALA A 29 -4.86 7.73 7.60
CA ALA A 29 -4.02 7.45 6.45
C ALA A 29 -4.71 6.49 5.49
N THR A 30 -4.63 6.78 4.20
CA THR A 30 -5.06 5.93 3.09
C THR A 30 -3.92 5.02 2.64
N CYS A 31 -4.19 4.10 1.72
CA CYS A 31 -3.16 3.25 1.11
C CYS A 31 -2.04 4.10 0.49
N ASN A 32 -2.40 5.18 -0.20
CA ASN A 32 -1.43 6.04 -0.87
C ASN A 32 -0.56 6.86 0.08
N ASP A 33 -1.01 7.11 1.31
CA ASP A 33 -0.20 7.83 2.30
C ASP A 33 1.03 7.03 2.73
N CYS A 34 0.95 5.70 2.63
CA CYS A 34 2.08 4.80 2.89
C CYS A 34 2.81 4.39 1.62
N HIS A 35 2.07 4.05 0.54
CA HIS A 35 2.62 3.38 -0.64
C HIS A 35 3.05 4.31 -1.78
N VAL A 36 2.88 5.62 -1.66
CA VAL A 36 3.22 6.59 -2.71
C VAL A 36 4.12 7.68 -2.15
N PRO A 37 5.20 8.10 -2.85
CA PRO A 37 6.08 9.15 -2.36
C PRO A 37 5.36 10.50 -2.29
N HIS A 38 5.68 11.29 -1.26
CA HIS A 38 5.07 12.59 -1.00
C HIS A 38 6.06 13.77 -1.07
N GLU A 39 7.29 13.54 -1.50
CA GLU A 39 8.33 14.55 -1.57
C GLU A 39 7.98 15.70 -2.52
N ASN A 40 7.47 15.38 -3.71
CA ASN A 40 7.00 16.36 -4.68
C ASN A 40 5.95 15.75 -5.61
N ALA A 41 5.15 16.61 -6.24
CA ALA A 41 4.04 16.19 -7.09
C ALA A 41 4.49 15.39 -8.33
N VAL A 42 5.63 15.75 -8.93
CA VAL A 42 6.14 15.06 -10.14
C VAL A 42 6.54 13.64 -9.79
N LYS A 43 7.32 13.44 -8.71
CA LYS A 43 7.74 12.11 -8.24
C LYS A 43 6.51 11.27 -7.87
N LYS A 44 5.53 11.88 -7.18
CA LYS A 44 4.27 11.23 -6.81
C LYS A 44 3.54 10.67 -8.04
N TRP A 45 3.31 11.49 -9.05
CA TRP A 45 2.55 11.09 -10.23
C TRP A 45 3.31 10.10 -11.12
N PHE A 46 4.62 10.29 -11.25
CA PHE A 46 5.48 9.37 -12.00
C PHE A 46 5.47 7.98 -11.34
N PHE A 47 5.67 7.92 -10.02
CA PHE A 47 5.65 6.67 -9.26
C PHE A 47 4.28 5.97 -9.37
N LYS A 48 3.18 6.71 -9.18
CA LYS A 48 1.82 6.15 -9.35
C LYS A 48 1.57 5.60 -10.76
N GLY A 49 2.06 6.29 -11.77
CA GLY A 49 1.93 5.84 -13.16
C GLY A 49 2.69 4.54 -13.41
N MET A 50 3.94 4.49 -13.01
CA MET A 50 4.80 3.30 -13.18
C MET A 50 4.28 2.10 -12.39
N ASP A 51 3.95 2.29 -11.12
CA ASP A 51 3.46 1.24 -10.26
C ASP A 51 2.07 0.74 -10.70
N GLY A 52 1.19 1.65 -11.11
CA GLY A 52 -0.11 1.31 -11.68
C GLY A 52 0.00 0.49 -12.97
N MET A 53 0.93 0.85 -13.88
CA MET A 53 1.20 0.06 -15.09
C MET A 53 1.75 -1.32 -14.75
N ARG A 54 2.65 -1.42 -13.78
CA ARG A 54 3.18 -2.69 -13.30
C ARG A 54 2.06 -3.59 -12.77
N HIS A 55 1.20 -3.07 -11.89
CA HIS A 55 0.07 -3.82 -11.35
C HIS A 55 -0.90 -4.26 -12.45
N ALA A 56 -1.22 -3.39 -13.40
CA ALA A 56 -2.07 -3.72 -14.53
C ALA A 56 -1.46 -4.82 -15.40
N SER A 57 -0.16 -4.77 -15.65
CA SER A 57 0.55 -5.81 -16.43
C SER A 57 0.53 -7.16 -15.73
N VAL A 58 0.82 -7.19 -14.43
CA VAL A 58 0.75 -8.42 -13.61
C VAL A 58 -0.66 -9.01 -13.66
N PHE A 59 -1.69 -8.18 -13.49
CA PHE A 59 -3.08 -8.59 -13.54
C PHE A 59 -3.47 -9.15 -14.93
N MET A 60 -3.11 -8.45 -16.01
CA MET A 60 -3.42 -8.88 -17.37
C MET A 60 -2.74 -10.19 -17.74
N MET A 61 -1.52 -10.40 -17.29
CA MET A 61 -0.74 -11.62 -17.54
C MET A 61 -1.04 -12.73 -16.54
N ARG A 62 -1.90 -12.50 -15.55
CA ARG A 62 -2.17 -13.41 -14.43
C ARG A 62 -0.90 -13.92 -13.76
N GLY A 63 0.05 -13.00 -13.58
CA GLY A 63 1.37 -13.26 -13.04
C GLY A 63 1.49 -12.91 -11.54
N GLU A 64 0.37 -12.74 -10.85
CA GLU A 64 0.38 -12.41 -9.42
C GLU A 64 1.01 -13.54 -8.60
N PRO A 65 1.96 -13.20 -7.72
CA PRO A 65 2.54 -14.19 -6.82
C PRO A 65 1.52 -14.60 -5.76
N GLN A 66 1.61 -15.82 -5.27
CA GLN A 66 0.74 -16.32 -4.19
C GLN A 66 1.00 -15.60 -2.87
N VAL A 67 2.23 -15.17 -2.63
CA VAL A 67 2.63 -14.33 -1.51
C VAL A 67 2.95 -12.95 -2.03
N ILE A 68 2.13 -11.96 -1.67
CA ILE A 68 2.31 -10.59 -2.12
C ILE A 68 3.18 -9.86 -1.09
N GLN A 69 4.26 -9.27 -1.56
CA GLN A 69 5.16 -8.44 -0.78
C GLN A 69 5.50 -7.16 -1.54
N ALA A 70 5.82 -6.11 -0.80
CA ALA A 70 6.35 -4.90 -1.41
C ALA A 70 7.71 -5.21 -2.05
N ILE A 71 7.93 -4.65 -3.23
CA ILE A 71 9.27 -4.65 -3.84
C ILE A 71 10.15 -3.62 -3.14
N ASP A 72 11.47 -3.72 -3.31
CA ASP A 72 12.44 -2.89 -2.59
C ASP A 72 12.18 -1.39 -2.75
N GLU A 73 11.89 -0.93 -3.97
CA GLU A 73 11.59 0.48 -4.22
C GLU A 73 10.32 0.95 -3.51
N SER A 74 9.32 0.07 -3.40
CA SER A 74 8.10 0.35 -2.65
C SER A 74 8.34 0.31 -1.15
N ALA A 75 9.18 -0.59 -0.67
CA ALA A 75 9.55 -0.70 0.74
C ALA A 75 10.29 0.55 1.23
N GLU A 76 11.21 1.09 0.43
CA GLU A 76 11.87 2.38 0.70
C GLU A 76 10.85 3.51 0.84
N VAL A 77 9.90 3.61 -0.11
CA VAL A 77 8.84 4.63 -0.06
C VAL A 77 7.98 4.49 1.20
N ILE A 78 7.61 3.27 1.57
CA ILE A 78 6.82 3.01 2.78
C ILE A 78 7.59 3.47 4.01
N MET A 79 8.87 3.13 4.12
CA MET A 79 9.69 3.50 5.26
C MET A 79 9.84 5.03 5.39
N ASN A 80 10.09 5.72 4.28
CA ASN A 80 10.18 7.18 4.24
C ASN A 80 8.85 7.84 4.66
N ASN A 81 7.71 7.26 4.28
CA ASN A 81 6.40 7.74 4.70
C ASN A 81 6.11 7.46 6.18
N CYS A 82 6.59 6.35 6.73
CA CYS A 82 6.52 6.10 8.18
C CYS A 82 7.26 7.21 8.94
N ILE A 83 8.50 7.50 8.55
CA ILE A 83 9.33 8.55 9.15
C ILE A 83 8.66 9.92 9.00
N ARG A 84 8.11 10.23 7.83
CA ARG A 84 7.44 11.51 7.54
C ARG A 84 6.30 11.82 8.52
N CYS A 85 5.49 10.83 8.85
CA CYS A 85 4.37 11.00 9.78
C CYS A 85 4.79 10.87 11.25
N HIS A 86 5.81 10.05 11.53
CA HIS A 86 6.27 9.73 12.88
C HIS A 86 7.59 10.40 13.28
N THR A 87 7.94 11.53 12.65
CA THR A 87 9.19 12.25 12.90
C THR A 87 9.45 12.53 14.37
N GLN A 88 8.44 12.97 15.11
CA GLN A 88 8.61 13.31 16.53
C GLN A 88 8.81 12.07 17.42
N LEU A 89 8.27 10.92 17.05
CA LEU A 89 8.37 9.67 17.80
C LEU A 89 9.66 8.90 17.49
N ASN A 90 10.25 9.14 16.32
CA ASN A 90 11.37 8.36 15.81
C ASN A 90 12.70 9.13 15.84
N THR A 91 12.72 10.37 16.33
CA THR A 91 13.92 11.23 16.25
C THR A 91 15.15 10.57 16.86
N GLU A 92 15.01 9.91 17.99
CA GLU A 92 16.12 9.22 18.63
C GLU A 92 16.55 7.97 17.87
N PHE A 93 15.61 7.14 17.41
CA PHE A 93 15.92 5.91 16.68
C PHE A 93 16.47 6.19 15.29
N VAL A 94 15.90 7.15 14.57
CA VAL A 94 16.40 7.57 13.25
C VAL A 94 17.77 8.20 13.37
N ASN A 95 18.00 9.02 14.40
CA ASN A 95 19.30 9.66 14.65
C ASN A 95 20.40 8.65 15.03
N THR A 96 20.08 7.42 15.44
CA THR A 96 21.08 6.37 15.64
C THR A 96 21.68 5.87 14.32
N GLY A 97 21.09 6.24 13.17
CA GLY A 97 21.47 5.74 11.85
C GLY A 97 21.21 4.25 11.62
N ARG A 98 20.44 3.61 12.50
CA ARG A 98 20.12 2.17 12.41
C ARG A 98 18.74 1.90 11.82
N ILE A 99 17.91 2.91 11.66
CA ILE A 99 16.59 2.84 11.04
C ILE A 99 16.70 3.48 9.65
N ASP A 100 17.14 2.69 8.72
CA ASP A 100 17.36 3.08 7.33
C ASP A 100 17.04 1.88 6.43
N HIS A 101 16.41 2.11 5.28
CA HIS A 101 15.99 1.03 4.39
C HIS A 101 17.18 0.27 3.79
N GLU A 102 18.20 1.00 3.34
CA GLU A 102 19.38 0.42 2.72
C GLU A 102 20.14 -0.48 3.71
N MET A 103 20.34 0.02 4.94
CA MET A 103 20.96 -0.76 6.02
C MET A 103 20.11 -1.96 6.44
N ALA A 104 18.78 -1.82 6.45
CA ALA A 104 17.88 -2.92 6.77
C ALA A 104 17.96 -4.04 5.73
N MET A 105 18.03 -3.68 4.43
CA MET A 105 18.21 -4.65 3.34
C MET A 105 19.60 -5.31 3.38
N ALA A 106 20.63 -4.61 3.82
CA ALA A 106 21.97 -5.16 4.05
C ALA A 106 22.07 -6.05 5.31
N GLY A 107 21.02 -6.09 6.14
CA GLY A 107 21.03 -6.82 7.42
C GLY A 107 21.77 -6.10 8.56
N GLU A 108 22.20 -4.88 8.35
CA GLU A 108 22.96 -4.07 9.31
C GLU A 108 22.07 -3.11 10.12
N GLY A 109 20.86 -2.85 9.61
CA GLY A 109 19.86 -1.98 10.23
C GLY A 109 18.54 -2.67 10.52
N LYS A 110 17.50 -1.87 10.78
CA LYS A 110 16.13 -2.31 11.03
C LYS A 110 15.15 -1.48 10.21
N ALA A 111 14.17 -2.14 9.61
CA ALA A 111 13.00 -1.48 9.07
C ALA A 111 11.95 -1.27 10.19
N CYS A 112 11.05 -0.31 10.00
CA CYS A 112 10.01 -0.01 11.00
C CYS A 112 9.15 -1.24 11.30
N TRP A 113 8.83 -2.04 10.29
CA TRP A 113 8.03 -3.27 10.41
C TRP A 113 8.77 -4.45 11.04
N ASP A 114 10.07 -4.40 11.24
CA ASP A 114 10.79 -5.45 11.98
C ASP A 114 10.39 -5.45 13.46
N CYS A 115 10.04 -4.29 13.98
CA CYS A 115 9.53 -4.13 15.34
C CYS A 115 8.00 -3.98 15.36
N HIS A 116 7.43 -3.21 14.42
CA HIS A 116 5.99 -2.93 14.31
C HIS A 116 5.31 -3.91 13.34
N ARG A 117 5.36 -5.20 13.64
CA ARG A 117 4.98 -6.30 12.74
C ARG A 117 3.51 -6.30 12.31
N GLU A 118 2.64 -5.71 13.12
CA GLU A 118 1.19 -5.70 12.88
C GLU A 118 0.71 -4.47 12.07
N VAL A 119 1.62 -3.58 11.66
CA VAL A 119 1.24 -2.30 11.03
C VAL A 119 1.50 -2.30 9.52
N PRO A 120 0.45 -1.96 8.75
CA PRO A 120 -0.99 -2.10 9.03
C PRO A 120 -1.52 -3.49 8.66
N HIS A 121 -0.74 -4.28 7.92
CA HIS A 121 -1.16 -5.54 7.32
C HIS A 121 -0.72 -6.79 8.12
N GLY A 122 0.21 -6.62 9.06
CA GLY A 122 0.73 -7.72 9.85
C GLY A 122 1.34 -8.82 8.97
N GLY A 123 1.08 -10.07 9.32
CA GLY A 123 1.48 -11.25 8.55
C GLY A 123 0.59 -11.59 7.36
N THR A 124 -0.31 -10.68 6.96
CA THR A 124 -1.24 -10.91 5.85
C THR A 124 -0.50 -10.84 4.52
N ASN A 125 -0.57 -11.90 3.73
CA ASN A 125 0.13 -12.01 2.46
C ASN A 125 -0.63 -12.80 1.37
N SER A 126 -1.84 -13.27 1.67
CA SER A 126 -2.68 -14.02 0.74
C SER A 126 -4.16 -13.94 1.09
N LEU A 127 -5.04 -14.32 0.16
CA LEU A 127 -6.48 -14.42 0.37
C LEU A 127 -6.86 -15.35 1.52
N SER A 128 -6.09 -16.40 1.75
CA SER A 128 -6.33 -17.35 2.83
C SER A 128 -6.12 -16.77 4.23
N SER A 129 -5.41 -15.66 4.34
CA SER A 129 -5.17 -14.97 5.63
C SER A 129 -6.44 -14.33 6.22
N THR A 130 -7.39 -13.97 5.36
CA THR A 130 -8.64 -13.30 5.76
C THR A 130 -9.85 -13.82 4.97
N PRO A 131 -10.23 -15.11 5.11
CA PRO A 131 -11.23 -15.75 4.26
C PRO A 131 -12.63 -15.12 4.36
N ASN A 132 -12.92 -14.41 5.44
CA ASN A 132 -14.20 -13.75 5.68
C ASN A 132 -14.10 -12.22 5.63
N ALA A 133 -13.09 -11.68 4.96
CA ALA A 133 -12.90 -10.23 4.87
C ALA A 133 -14.07 -9.57 4.13
N LEU A 134 -14.67 -8.56 4.76
CA LEU A 134 -15.63 -7.68 4.12
C LEU A 134 -14.90 -6.51 3.45
N VAL A 135 -15.05 -6.41 2.15
CA VAL A 135 -14.46 -5.34 1.35
C VAL A 135 -15.55 -4.62 0.55
N PRO A 136 -15.38 -3.34 0.21
CA PRO A 136 -16.31 -2.64 -0.66
C PRO A 136 -16.46 -3.33 -2.00
N TYR A 137 -17.67 -3.33 -2.54
CA TYR A 137 -17.85 -3.75 -3.92
C TYR A 137 -17.10 -2.81 -4.88
N PRO A 138 -16.47 -3.35 -5.94
CA PRO A 138 -15.84 -2.53 -6.95
C PRO A 138 -16.83 -1.52 -7.52
N LYS A 139 -16.40 -0.26 -7.64
CA LYS A 139 -17.19 0.74 -8.36
C LYS A 139 -17.24 0.37 -9.83
N SER A 140 -18.41 0.59 -10.44
CA SER A 140 -18.56 0.36 -11.88
C SER A 140 -17.51 1.16 -12.65
N VAL A 141 -16.80 0.50 -13.56
CA VAL A 141 -15.85 1.15 -14.48
C VAL A 141 -16.54 2.04 -15.51
N SER A 142 -17.84 1.80 -15.72
CA SER A 142 -18.64 2.65 -16.63
C SER A 142 -19.07 3.93 -15.91
N PRO A 143 -18.76 5.11 -16.45
CA PRO A 143 -19.25 6.38 -15.91
C PRO A 143 -20.77 6.42 -15.87
N ASP A 144 -21.34 7.11 -14.89
CA ASP A 144 -22.80 7.13 -14.70
C ASP A 144 -23.52 7.76 -15.91
N TRP A 145 -22.95 8.78 -16.54
CA TRP A 145 -23.48 9.36 -17.77
C TRP A 145 -23.62 8.34 -18.92
N LEU A 146 -22.69 7.38 -19.01
CA LEU A 146 -22.76 6.34 -20.05
C LEU A 146 -23.85 5.30 -19.72
N LYS A 147 -24.02 4.96 -18.45
CA LYS A 147 -25.12 4.09 -18.02
C LYS A 147 -26.46 4.72 -18.29
N ASP A 148 -26.59 6.01 -18.00
CA ASP A 148 -27.83 6.77 -18.25
C ASP A 148 -28.17 6.87 -19.74
N MET A 149 -27.16 6.95 -20.61
CA MET A 149 -27.36 6.90 -22.06
C MET A 149 -27.82 5.53 -22.56
N LEU A 150 -27.32 4.44 -21.98
CA LEU A 150 -27.64 3.08 -22.41
C LEU A 150 -28.95 2.55 -21.81
N SER A 151 -29.48 3.22 -20.80
CA SER A 151 -30.74 2.85 -20.14
C SER A 151 -31.98 3.51 -20.76
N LYS A 152 -31.80 4.38 -21.76
CA LYS A 152 -32.87 5.05 -22.54
C LYS A 152 -33.12 4.31 -23.85
#